data_f70411a9a99bb2a415026acc5a28424a
#
_entry.id   f70411a9a99bb2a415026acc5a28424a
#
_cell.length_a   1.000
_cell.length_b   1.000
_cell.length_c   1.000
_cell.angle_alpha   90.00
_cell.angle_beta   90.00
_cell.angle_gamma   90.00
#
_symmetry.space_group_name_H-M   'P 1'
#
loop_
_entity.id
_entity.type
_entity.pdbx_description
1 polymer ?
#
loop_
_entity_poly.entity_id
_entity_poly.type
_entity_poly.pdbx_seq_one_letter_code
_entity_poly.pdbx_strand_id
1 'polypeptide(L)'
;MSLRVLIADDEPLARDGVALYLTGSGVQIVAQCDNGLQAVKCIRELQPDLVFLDINMPGLNGIEVVQEVGPEQMPLTIFLTAHDKYAIDAFRINALDYLLKPINAEHFAASLRRAREELDKRRLHQHKQQLADLLRTLGGASESTRPEPGANRILVRSAGHVYFLKPQDIAWIEADGDYVSIHAGSKTHLVRETLKTMEERLGNEGFQRIHRSSLVNLDAIRELIANDNGDYQVVLKDDTVLKLSRNYRDQLYARLNAD
;
A
#
# COMPACT_ATOMS: atom_id res chain seq x y z
N MET A 1 18.36 17.52 3.79
CA MET A 1 18.79 16.50 4.79
C MET A 1 19.42 15.34 4.04
N SER A 2 20.51 14.77 4.58
CA SER A 2 21.17 13.60 4.00
C SER A 2 20.27 12.36 4.15
N LEU A 3 20.21 11.52 3.12
CA LEU A 3 19.47 10.25 3.14
C LEU A 3 20.19 9.26 4.07
N ARG A 4 19.50 8.76 5.10
CA ARG A 4 20.06 7.85 6.10
C ARG A 4 19.82 6.40 5.67
N VAL A 5 20.90 5.65 5.48
CA VAL A 5 20.87 4.31 4.90
C VAL A 5 21.47 3.28 5.86
N LEU A 6 20.81 2.14 5.98
CA LEU A 6 21.34 0.94 6.63
C LEU A 6 21.62 -0.11 5.56
N ILE A 7 22.72 -0.84 5.71
CA ILE A 7 23.11 -1.96 4.86
C ILE A 7 23.13 -3.22 5.73
N ALA A 8 22.40 -4.26 5.34
CA ALA A 8 22.40 -5.55 6.03
C ALA A 8 22.68 -6.67 5.02
N ASP A 9 23.80 -7.35 5.20
CA ASP A 9 24.26 -8.43 4.35
C ASP A 9 25.33 -9.21 5.15
N ASP A 10 25.32 -10.52 5.15
CA ASP A 10 26.32 -11.31 5.91
C ASP A 10 27.71 -11.31 5.25
N GLU A 11 27.77 -11.04 3.94
CA GLU A 11 29.02 -10.97 3.20
C GLU A 11 29.68 -9.58 3.33
N PRO A 12 30.90 -9.46 3.94
CA PRO A 12 31.57 -8.16 4.08
C PRO A 12 31.81 -7.46 2.74
N LEU A 13 32.21 -8.22 1.70
CA LEU A 13 32.46 -7.66 0.37
C LEU A 13 31.20 -7.12 -0.30
N ALA A 14 30.05 -7.71 -0.04
CA ALA A 14 28.77 -7.19 -0.55
C ALA A 14 28.42 -5.87 0.15
N ARG A 15 28.59 -5.78 1.48
CA ARG A 15 28.39 -4.51 2.21
C ARG A 15 29.31 -3.39 1.71
N ASP A 16 30.61 -3.71 1.51
CA ASP A 16 31.59 -2.75 0.99
C ASP A 16 31.25 -2.33 -0.43
N GLY A 17 30.77 -3.23 -1.27
CA GLY A 17 30.30 -2.95 -2.62
C GLY A 17 29.14 -1.96 -2.64
N VAL A 18 28.13 -2.19 -1.80
CA VAL A 18 26.99 -1.26 -1.65
C VAL A 18 27.43 0.09 -1.10
N ALA A 19 28.33 0.09 -0.09
CA ALA A 19 28.89 1.33 0.46
C ALA A 19 29.69 2.13 -0.58
N LEU A 20 30.43 1.46 -1.45
CA LEU A 20 31.15 2.07 -2.56
C LEU A 20 30.19 2.78 -3.54
N TYR A 21 29.10 2.13 -3.95
CA TYR A 21 28.08 2.73 -4.80
C TYR A 21 27.38 3.95 -4.17
N LEU A 22 27.31 4.00 -2.84
CA LEU A 22 26.76 5.13 -2.10
C LEU A 22 27.74 6.29 -1.93
N THR A 23 29.04 6.07 -2.19
CA THR A 23 30.07 7.11 -2.05
C THR A 23 29.81 8.27 -3.02
N GLY A 24 29.88 9.51 -2.52
CA GLY A 24 29.63 10.72 -3.33
C GLY A 24 28.16 10.99 -3.65
N SER A 25 27.24 10.12 -3.25
CA SER A 25 25.81 10.28 -3.54
C SER A 25 25.06 11.18 -2.53
N GLY A 26 25.73 11.76 -1.52
CA GLY A 26 25.08 12.56 -0.48
C GLY A 26 24.21 11.73 0.49
N VAL A 27 24.51 10.44 0.61
CA VAL A 27 23.90 9.48 1.52
C VAL A 27 24.74 9.34 2.78
N GLN A 28 24.12 9.14 3.93
CA GLN A 28 24.78 8.81 5.18
C GLN A 28 24.50 7.35 5.54
N ILE A 29 25.51 6.51 5.54
CA ILE A 29 25.41 5.14 6.05
C ILE A 29 25.38 5.23 7.58
N VAL A 30 24.26 4.86 8.19
CA VAL A 30 24.06 4.93 9.65
C VAL A 30 24.41 3.63 10.38
N ALA A 31 24.35 2.50 9.67
CA ALA A 31 24.79 1.20 10.19
C ALA A 31 25.11 0.23 9.05
N GLN A 32 25.98 -0.73 9.35
CA GLN A 32 26.19 -1.95 8.56
C GLN A 32 25.96 -3.14 9.49
N CYS A 33 25.15 -4.09 9.08
CA CYS A 33 24.78 -5.27 9.84
C CYS A 33 25.19 -6.53 9.08
N ASP A 34 25.66 -7.53 9.80
CA ASP A 34 26.12 -8.81 9.24
C ASP A 34 25.14 -9.97 9.47
N ASN A 35 23.99 -9.69 10.09
CA ASN A 35 22.93 -10.67 10.33
C ASN A 35 21.57 -9.99 10.54
N GLY A 36 20.49 -10.78 10.43
CA GLY A 36 19.13 -10.26 10.52
C GLY A 36 18.74 -9.72 11.90
N LEU A 37 19.20 -10.33 12.98
CA LEU A 37 18.91 -9.86 14.35
C LEU A 37 19.50 -8.48 14.60
N GLN A 38 20.73 -8.26 14.18
CA GLN A 38 21.39 -6.95 14.26
C GLN A 38 20.66 -5.93 13.38
N ALA A 39 20.21 -6.32 12.18
CA ALA A 39 19.44 -5.46 11.30
C ALA A 39 18.13 -4.98 11.96
N VAL A 40 17.35 -5.89 12.57
CA VAL A 40 16.12 -5.52 13.32
C VAL A 40 16.41 -4.50 14.41
N LYS A 41 17.45 -4.75 15.22
CA LYS A 41 17.85 -3.83 16.30
C LYS A 41 18.22 -2.46 15.76
N CYS A 42 19.10 -2.40 14.76
CA CYS A 42 19.55 -1.14 14.17
C CYS A 42 18.41 -0.37 13.46
N ILE A 43 17.48 -1.07 12.80
CA ILE A 43 16.30 -0.43 12.18
C ILE A 43 15.46 0.26 13.24
N ARG A 44 15.15 -0.43 14.35
CA ARG A 44 14.33 0.12 15.45
C ARG A 44 15.00 1.30 16.17
N GLU A 45 16.31 1.19 16.44
CA GLU A 45 17.03 2.22 17.18
C GLU A 45 17.40 3.44 16.33
N LEU A 46 17.83 3.21 15.10
CA LEU A 46 18.37 4.27 14.24
C LEU A 46 17.34 4.88 13.30
N GLN A 47 16.23 4.19 13.03
CA GLN A 47 15.16 4.63 12.12
C GLN A 47 15.73 5.18 10.79
N PRO A 48 16.42 4.37 9.98
CA PRO A 48 16.95 4.81 8.69
C PRO A 48 15.83 5.14 7.71
N ASP A 49 16.11 5.96 6.70
CA ASP A 49 15.16 6.26 5.63
C ASP A 49 15.06 5.10 4.61
N LEU A 50 16.18 4.39 4.40
CA LEU A 50 16.32 3.33 3.41
C LEU A 50 17.16 2.18 3.98
N VAL A 51 16.78 0.95 3.67
CA VAL A 51 17.54 -0.26 4.01
C VAL A 51 17.87 -1.03 2.74
N PHE A 52 19.14 -1.34 2.52
CA PHE A 52 19.59 -2.41 1.64
C PHE A 52 19.67 -3.68 2.46
N LEU A 53 18.88 -4.68 2.10
CA LEU A 53 18.66 -5.87 2.93
C LEU A 53 18.90 -7.14 2.12
N ASP A 54 19.91 -7.89 2.48
CA ASP A 54 20.09 -9.22 1.88
C ASP A 54 18.99 -10.16 2.34
N ILE A 55 18.55 -11.04 1.42
CA ILE A 55 17.53 -12.02 1.74
C ILE A 55 18.12 -13.18 2.57
N ASN A 56 19.32 -13.61 2.24
CA ASN A 56 19.92 -14.80 2.84
C ASN A 56 20.94 -14.42 3.91
N MET A 57 20.49 -14.18 5.11
CA MET A 57 21.36 -13.87 6.25
C MET A 57 21.20 -14.91 7.37
N PRO A 58 22.23 -15.14 8.18
CA PRO A 58 22.12 -16.01 9.34
C PRO A 58 21.22 -15.42 10.42
N GLY A 59 20.56 -16.31 11.16
CA GLY A 59 19.63 -15.96 12.24
C GLY A 59 18.24 -15.64 11.72
N LEU A 60 18.03 -14.44 11.22
CA LEU A 60 16.82 -14.04 10.51
C LEU A 60 17.15 -13.71 9.06
N ASN A 61 16.42 -14.30 8.13
CA ASN A 61 16.51 -13.91 6.73
C ASN A 61 15.85 -12.53 6.49
N GLY A 62 16.10 -11.90 5.33
CA GLY A 62 15.61 -10.55 5.05
C GLY A 62 14.09 -10.41 5.11
N ILE A 63 13.35 -11.47 4.78
CA ILE A 63 11.88 -11.50 4.86
C ILE A 63 11.42 -11.54 6.31
N GLU A 64 12.07 -12.36 7.12
CA GLU A 64 11.81 -12.46 8.56
C GLU A 64 12.17 -11.16 9.29
N VAL A 65 13.21 -10.43 8.86
CA VAL A 65 13.52 -9.09 9.36
C VAL A 65 12.35 -8.13 9.15
N VAL A 66 11.74 -8.12 7.95
CA VAL A 66 10.56 -7.28 7.67
C VAL A 66 9.38 -7.67 8.54
N GLN A 67 9.14 -8.96 8.76
CA GLN A 67 8.07 -9.46 9.63
C GLN A 67 8.29 -9.07 11.09
N GLU A 68 9.52 -9.21 11.58
CA GLU A 68 9.90 -8.93 12.98
C GLU A 68 9.86 -7.42 13.30
N VAL A 69 10.29 -6.55 12.37
CA VAL A 69 10.17 -5.10 12.51
C VAL A 69 8.71 -4.66 12.42
N GLY A 70 7.93 -5.35 11.61
CA GLY A 70 6.57 -5.01 11.24
C GLY A 70 6.52 -4.19 9.94
N PRO A 71 5.71 -4.62 8.95
CA PRO A 71 5.66 -4.00 7.62
C PRO A 71 5.38 -2.49 7.65
N GLU A 72 4.67 -2.02 8.66
CA GLU A 72 4.30 -0.60 8.83
C GLU A 72 5.42 0.27 9.41
N GLN A 73 6.35 -0.35 10.15
CA GLN A 73 7.50 0.33 10.77
C GLN A 73 8.76 0.18 9.93
N MET A 74 8.68 -0.63 8.87
CA MET A 74 9.82 -0.87 8.00
C MET A 74 10.15 0.36 7.16
N PRO A 75 11.43 0.80 7.10
CA PRO A 75 11.89 1.82 6.18
C PRO A 75 11.66 1.41 4.72
N LEU A 76 11.88 2.32 3.77
CA LEU A 76 11.99 1.89 2.37
C LEU A 76 13.04 0.81 2.26
N THR A 77 12.71 -0.30 1.58
CA THR A 77 13.59 -1.47 1.52
C THR A 77 13.90 -1.82 0.08
N ILE A 78 15.19 -1.97 -0.21
CA ILE A 78 15.72 -2.55 -1.44
C ILE A 78 16.35 -3.87 -1.07
N PHE A 79 15.82 -4.97 -1.59
CA PHE A 79 16.41 -6.28 -1.34
C PHE A 79 17.63 -6.54 -2.20
N LEU A 80 18.60 -7.21 -1.62
CA LEU A 80 19.77 -7.76 -2.29
C LEU A 80 19.65 -9.28 -2.32
N THR A 81 20.00 -9.94 -3.41
CA THR A 81 19.89 -11.40 -3.49
C THR A 81 20.75 -12.00 -4.59
N ALA A 82 21.19 -13.23 -4.40
CA ALA A 82 21.84 -14.04 -5.43
C ALA A 82 20.87 -14.86 -6.29
N HIS A 83 19.56 -14.86 -5.98
CA HIS A 83 18.59 -15.77 -6.61
C HIS A 83 17.33 -15.08 -7.10
N ASP A 84 16.97 -15.30 -8.34
CA ASP A 84 15.73 -14.77 -8.99
C ASP A 84 14.44 -15.27 -8.33
N LYS A 85 14.50 -16.40 -7.63
CA LYS A 85 13.31 -17.05 -7.03
C LYS A 85 12.63 -16.21 -5.95
N TYR A 86 13.39 -15.38 -5.24
CA TYR A 86 12.88 -14.55 -4.14
C TYR A 86 12.26 -13.22 -4.61
N ALA A 87 12.38 -12.89 -5.90
CA ALA A 87 11.74 -11.71 -6.47
C ALA A 87 10.23 -11.70 -6.21
N ILE A 88 9.58 -12.85 -6.35
CA ILE A 88 8.11 -12.99 -6.17
C ILE A 88 7.71 -12.76 -4.72
N ASP A 89 8.49 -13.24 -3.75
CA ASP A 89 8.20 -13.06 -2.33
C ASP A 89 8.53 -11.65 -1.85
N ALA A 90 9.56 -11.01 -2.43
CA ALA A 90 9.89 -9.60 -2.18
C ALA A 90 8.79 -8.64 -2.66
N PHE A 91 8.10 -8.94 -3.78
CA PHE A 91 6.93 -8.19 -4.24
C PHE A 91 5.76 -8.24 -3.24
N ARG A 92 5.60 -9.34 -2.50
CA ARG A 92 4.53 -9.51 -1.50
C ARG A 92 4.71 -8.66 -0.24
N ILE A 93 5.92 -8.16 0.04
CA ILE A 93 6.25 -7.41 1.26
C ILE A 93 6.48 -5.91 1.02
N ASN A 94 5.94 -5.35 -0.07
CA ASN A 94 6.06 -3.91 -0.41
C ASN A 94 7.50 -3.38 -0.48
N ALA A 95 8.45 -4.19 -0.96
CA ALA A 95 9.78 -3.72 -1.28
C ALA A 95 9.72 -2.62 -2.34
N LEU A 96 10.55 -1.60 -2.19
CA LEU A 96 10.68 -0.55 -3.20
C LEU A 96 11.30 -1.09 -4.48
N ASP A 97 12.29 -1.96 -4.31
CA ASP A 97 13.05 -2.56 -5.40
C ASP A 97 13.83 -3.79 -4.94
N TYR A 98 14.51 -4.38 -5.90
CA TYR A 98 15.22 -5.61 -5.75
C TYR A 98 16.45 -5.62 -6.69
N LEU A 99 17.61 -5.93 -6.14
CA LEU A 99 18.87 -5.95 -6.85
C LEU A 99 19.49 -7.34 -6.81
N LEU A 100 19.76 -7.89 -8.00
CA LEU A 100 20.43 -9.17 -8.14
C LEU A 100 21.93 -9.01 -7.98
N LYS A 101 22.55 -9.86 -7.19
CA LYS A 101 24.03 -9.97 -7.08
C LYS A 101 24.59 -10.77 -8.29
N PRO A 102 25.64 -10.33 -8.97
CA PRO A 102 26.42 -9.12 -8.69
C PRO A 102 25.67 -7.84 -9.08
N ILE A 103 25.70 -6.83 -8.20
CA ILE A 103 24.93 -5.62 -8.36
C ILE A 103 25.42 -4.83 -9.58
N ASN A 104 24.50 -4.51 -10.48
CA ASN A 104 24.77 -3.65 -11.61
C ASN A 104 24.66 -2.18 -11.20
N ALA A 105 25.66 -1.36 -11.58
CA ALA A 105 25.74 0.05 -11.21
C ALA A 105 24.55 0.89 -11.72
N GLU A 106 24.06 0.61 -12.93
CA GLU A 106 22.92 1.32 -13.51
C GLU A 106 21.61 1.01 -12.77
N HIS A 107 21.39 -0.27 -12.47
CA HIS A 107 20.24 -0.70 -11.67
C HIS A 107 20.29 -0.12 -10.25
N PHE A 108 21.47 -0.13 -9.62
CA PHE A 108 21.66 0.49 -8.30
C PHE A 108 21.31 1.97 -8.31
N ALA A 109 21.85 2.73 -9.28
CA ALA A 109 21.56 4.15 -9.42
C ALA A 109 20.07 4.43 -9.68
N ALA A 110 19.41 3.59 -10.48
CA ALA A 110 17.97 3.70 -10.75
C ALA A 110 17.14 3.43 -9.48
N SER A 111 17.51 2.42 -8.68
CA SER A 111 16.83 2.07 -7.42
C SER A 111 17.01 3.16 -6.37
N LEU A 112 18.23 3.71 -6.25
CA LEU A 112 18.51 4.82 -5.33
C LEU A 112 17.73 6.09 -5.71
N ARG A 113 17.59 6.38 -7.00
CA ARG A 113 16.76 7.50 -7.49
C ARG A 113 15.31 7.30 -7.13
N ARG A 114 14.73 6.11 -7.37
CA ARG A 114 13.36 5.77 -6.97
C ARG A 114 13.14 5.92 -5.46
N ALA A 115 14.13 5.50 -4.64
CA ALA A 115 14.06 5.66 -3.19
C ALA A 115 13.96 7.13 -2.79
N ARG A 116 14.73 8.01 -3.41
CA ARG A 116 14.68 9.45 -3.15
C ARG A 116 13.34 10.06 -3.54
N GLU A 117 12.87 9.77 -4.74
CA GLU A 117 11.57 10.26 -5.24
C GLU A 117 10.43 9.84 -4.30
N GLU A 118 10.46 8.61 -3.79
CA GLU A 118 9.46 8.10 -2.87
C GLU A 118 9.53 8.77 -1.50
N LEU A 119 10.74 9.00 -0.97
CA LEU A 119 10.93 9.73 0.28
C LEU A 119 10.51 11.19 0.18
N ASP A 120 10.80 11.85 -0.93
CA ASP A 120 10.40 13.23 -1.15
C ASP A 120 8.86 13.36 -1.24
N LYS A 121 8.19 12.40 -1.88
CA LYS A 121 6.72 12.33 -1.89
C LYS A 121 6.16 12.14 -0.47
N ARG A 122 6.73 11.22 0.32
CA ARG A 122 6.31 11.00 1.72
C ARG A 122 6.48 12.25 2.57
N ARG A 123 7.63 12.94 2.46
CA ARG A 123 7.92 14.18 3.19
C ARG A 123 6.97 15.31 2.78
N LEU A 124 6.71 15.48 1.49
CA LEU A 124 5.76 16.49 1.00
C LEU A 124 4.35 16.26 1.54
N HIS A 125 3.93 15.00 1.62
CA HIS A 125 2.63 14.62 2.17
C HIS A 125 2.54 14.91 3.66
N GLN A 126 3.58 14.57 4.43
CA GLN A 126 3.66 14.87 5.87
C GLN A 126 3.64 16.38 6.15
N HIS A 127 4.40 17.18 5.38
CA HIS A 127 4.39 18.63 5.52
C HIS A 127 3.01 19.25 5.19
N LYS A 128 2.34 18.76 4.15
CA LYS A 128 0.97 19.21 3.82
C LYS A 128 -0.02 18.88 4.95
N GLN A 129 0.10 17.71 5.55
CA GLN A 129 -0.73 17.32 6.67
C GLN A 129 -0.47 18.17 7.91
N GLN A 130 0.81 18.39 8.26
CA GLN A 130 1.20 19.26 9.39
C GLN A 130 0.73 20.70 9.20
N LEU A 131 0.84 21.24 7.97
CA LEU A 131 0.36 22.58 7.66
C LEU A 131 -1.17 22.66 7.76
N ALA A 132 -1.90 21.65 7.29
CA ALA A 132 -3.36 21.57 7.42
C ALA A 132 -3.78 21.51 8.90
N ASP A 133 -3.06 20.76 9.73
CA ASP A 133 -3.34 20.66 11.17
C ASP A 133 -3.01 21.97 11.91
N LEU A 134 -1.91 22.65 11.53
CA LEU A 134 -1.59 23.98 12.05
C LEU A 134 -2.63 25.03 11.66
N LEU A 135 -3.09 25.02 10.42
CA LEU A 135 -4.17 25.93 9.98
C LEU A 135 -5.49 25.66 10.71
N ARG A 136 -5.77 24.40 11.07
CA ARG A 136 -6.92 24.06 11.92
C ARG A 136 -6.77 24.58 13.36
N THR A 137 -5.55 24.56 13.92
CA THR A 137 -5.31 25.05 15.29
C THR A 137 -5.21 26.57 15.38
N LEU A 138 -4.74 27.25 14.32
CA LEU A 138 -4.59 28.72 14.29
C LEU A 138 -5.81 29.46 13.78
N GLY A 139 -6.71 28.80 13.07
CA GLY A 139 -7.98 29.33 12.58
C GLY A 139 -9.03 29.33 13.69
N GLY A 140 -8.84 30.13 14.72
CA GLY A 140 -9.89 30.44 15.67
C GLY A 140 -11.10 31.04 14.96
N ALA A 141 -12.23 30.34 15.06
CA ALA A 141 -13.60 30.83 14.85
C ALA A 141 -13.82 31.65 13.56
N SER A 142 -14.04 30.98 12.45
CA SER A 142 -14.99 31.41 11.46
C SER A 142 -15.89 30.25 11.11
N GLU A 143 -17.12 30.33 11.55
CA GLU A 143 -18.22 29.46 11.19
C GLU A 143 -18.42 29.53 9.67
N SER A 144 -18.00 28.51 8.95
CA SER A 144 -18.73 27.99 7.80
C SER A 144 -17.96 26.77 7.25
N THR A 145 -18.67 25.66 7.24
CA THR A 145 -18.29 24.29 6.93
C THR A 145 -17.55 23.55 8.06
N ARG A 146 -18.27 23.23 9.14
CA ARG A 146 -18.07 21.96 9.84
C ARG A 146 -18.04 20.88 8.75
N PRO A 147 -16.97 20.04 8.68
CA PRO A 147 -17.17 18.71 8.13
C PRO A 147 -18.20 18.09 9.05
N GLU A 148 -19.34 17.70 8.53
CA GLU A 148 -20.29 16.91 9.29
C GLU A 148 -19.54 15.77 9.98
N PRO A 149 -19.78 15.48 11.27
CA PRO A 149 -19.30 14.29 11.93
C PRO A 149 -20.06 13.12 11.32
N GLY A 150 -19.50 12.50 10.25
CA GLY A 150 -20.18 11.46 9.49
C GLY A 150 -19.50 11.06 8.18
N ALA A 151 -18.49 11.77 7.69
CA ALA A 151 -17.73 11.30 6.54
C ALA A 151 -16.86 10.10 6.95
N ASN A 152 -17.44 8.92 6.91
CA ASN A 152 -16.78 7.63 7.10
C ASN A 152 -15.70 7.48 6.02
N ARG A 153 -14.49 7.96 6.28
CA ARG A 153 -13.36 7.81 5.36
C ARG A 153 -12.75 6.43 5.58
N ILE A 154 -12.62 5.67 4.51
CA ILE A 154 -11.91 4.40 4.54
C ILE A 154 -10.44 4.70 4.48
N LEU A 155 -9.73 4.31 5.52
CA LEU A 155 -8.29 4.32 5.53
C LEU A 155 -7.81 3.11 4.75
N VAL A 156 -7.16 3.34 3.61
CA VAL A 156 -6.60 2.33 2.73
C VAL A 156 -5.09 2.45 2.78
N ARG A 157 -4.42 1.36 3.16
CA ARG A 157 -2.96 1.28 3.13
C ARG A 157 -2.56 0.43 1.92
N SER A 158 -1.95 1.06 0.93
CA SER A 158 -1.50 0.40 -0.28
C SER A 158 -0.13 0.94 -0.69
N ALA A 159 0.81 0.04 -0.97
CA ALA A 159 2.16 0.38 -1.43
C ALA A 159 2.89 1.43 -0.54
N GLY A 160 2.76 1.31 0.78
CA GLY A 160 3.37 2.25 1.73
C GLY A 160 2.69 3.62 1.83
N HIS A 161 1.57 3.80 1.16
CA HIS A 161 0.74 5.00 1.23
C HIS A 161 -0.52 4.75 2.05
N VAL A 162 -0.91 5.77 2.80
CA VAL A 162 -2.21 5.81 3.49
C VAL A 162 -3.13 6.70 2.67
N TYR A 163 -4.16 6.12 2.08
CA TYR A 163 -5.20 6.84 1.36
C TYR A 163 -6.44 6.96 2.23
N PHE A 164 -7.05 8.13 2.23
CA PHE A 164 -8.36 8.35 2.82
C PHE A 164 -9.37 8.42 1.69
N LEU A 165 -9.99 7.30 1.37
CA LEU A 165 -11.03 7.22 0.37
C LEU A 165 -12.37 7.58 1.01
N LYS A 166 -13.13 8.44 0.35
CA LYS A 166 -14.53 8.63 0.71
C LYS A 166 -15.34 7.50 0.10
N PRO A 167 -16.33 6.93 0.79
CA PRO A 167 -17.18 5.89 0.23
C PRO A 167 -17.78 6.26 -1.14
N GLN A 168 -18.18 7.50 -1.32
CA GLN A 168 -18.71 8.03 -2.57
C GLN A 168 -17.74 8.01 -3.76
N ASP A 169 -16.42 7.98 -3.50
CA ASP A 169 -15.40 7.94 -4.54
C ASP A 169 -15.10 6.49 -4.99
N ILE A 170 -15.61 5.48 -4.25
CA ILE A 170 -15.41 4.07 -4.53
C ILE A 170 -16.57 3.55 -5.37
N ALA A 171 -16.29 3.03 -6.56
CA ALA A 171 -17.30 2.44 -7.42
C ALA A 171 -17.63 1.00 -7.04
N TRP A 172 -16.61 0.18 -6.78
CA TRP A 172 -16.78 -1.22 -6.40
C TRP A 172 -15.52 -1.79 -5.77
N ILE A 173 -15.67 -2.97 -5.13
CA ILE A 173 -14.58 -3.69 -4.46
C ILE A 173 -14.66 -5.15 -4.84
N GLU A 174 -13.51 -5.78 -5.12
CA GLU A 174 -13.42 -7.21 -5.38
C GLU A 174 -12.44 -7.92 -4.47
N ALA A 175 -12.71 -9.19 -4.19
CA ALA A 175 -11.78 -10.06 -3.49
C ALA A 175 -10.71 -10.56 -4.45
N ASP A 176 -9.44 -10.44 -4.05
CA ASP A 176 -8.27 -10.91 -4.78
C ASP A 176 -7.35 -11.70 -3.82
N GLY A 177 -7.63 -12.99 -3.67
CA GLY A 177 -6.94 -13.85 -2.71
C GLY A 177 -7.12 -13.37 -1.25
N ASP A 178 -6.00 -13.04 -0.59
CA ASP A 178 -5.99 -12.51 0.79
C ASP A 178 -6.17 -10.99 0.84
N TYR A 179 -6.43 -10.36 -0.30
CA TYR A 179 -6.58 -8.91 -0.46
C TYR A 179 -7.95 -8.57 -1.03
N VAL A 180 -8.28 -7.29 -0.95
CA VAL A 180 -9.38 -6.70 -1.70
C VAL A 180 -8.84 -5.57 -2.58
N SER A 181 -9.30 -5.52 -3.82
CA SER A 181 -9.05 -4.45 -4.77
C SER A 181 -10.17 -3.42 -4.68
N ILE A 182 -9.86 -2.21 -4.25
CA ILE A 182 -10.81 -1.09 -4.15
C ILE A 182 -10.66 -0.21 -5.38
N HIS A 183 -11.71 -0.12 -6.18
CA HIS A 183 -11.76 0.69 -7.40
C HIS A 183 -12.37 2.05 -7.12
N ALA A 184 -11.54 3.11 -7.18
CA ALA A 184 -11.91 4.48 -6.88
C ALA A 184 -11.47 5.41 -8.01
N GLY A 185 -12.41 5.90 -8.81
CA GLY A 185 -12.14 6.65 -10.04
C GLY A 185 -11.25 5.83 -10.99
N SER A 186 -10.15 6.40 -11.46
CA SER A 186 -9.19 5.71 -12.35
C SER A 186 -8.12 4.89 -11.60
N LYS A 187 -8.21 4.75 -10.27
CA LYS A 187 -7.20 4.08 -9.45
C LYS A 187 -7.78 2.84 -8.78
N THR A 188 -6.93 1.80 -8.70
CA THR A 188 -7.19 0.59 -7.92
C THR A 188 -6.24 0.55 -6.73
N HIS A 189 -6.78 0.31 -5.54
CA HIS A 189 -6.02 0.20 -4.30
C HIS A 189 -6.13 -1.21 -3.76
N LEU A 190 -5.00 -1.88 -3.58
CA LEU A 190 -4.94 -3.22 -3.01
C LEU A 190 -4.80 -3.14 -1.49
N VAL A 191 -5.71 -3.79 -0.75
CA VAL A 191 -5.76 -3.75 0.72
C VAL A 191 -5.82 -5.15 1.28
N ARG A 192 -5.02 -5.44 2.29
CA ARG A 192 -5.04 -6.75 2.97
C ARG A 192 -6.17 -6.78 3.99
N GLU A 193 -7.37 -6.93 3.51
CA GLU A 193 -8.59 -7.10 4.31
C GLU A 193 -9.50 -8.12 3.62
N THR A 194 -10.51 -8.62 4.33
CA THR A 194 -11.51 -9.49 3.71
C THR A 194 -12.67 -8.67 3.15
N LEU A 195 -13.31 -9.19 2.10
CA LEU A 195 -14.50 -8.54 1.55
C LEU A 195 -15.63 -8.42 2.61
N LYS A 196 -15.69 -9.36 3.55
CA LYS A 196 -16.65 -9.33 4.67
C LYS A 196 -16.40 -8.12 5.59
N THR A 197 -15.13 -7.87 5.94
CA THR A 197 -14.77 -6.70 6.75
C THR A 197 -15.12 -5.39 6.04
N MET A 198 -14.89 -5.34 4.71
CA MET A 198 -15.28 -4.17 3.90
C MET A 198 -16.81 -4.00 3.85
N GLU A 199 -17.56 -5.09 3.72
CA GLU A 199 -19.02 -5.07 3.74
C GLU A 199 -19.56 -4.55 5.08
N GLU A 200 -19.00 -4.98 6.20
CA GLU A 200 -19.38 -4.51 7.55
C GLU A 200 -19.08 -3.01 7.73
N ARG A 201 -17.96 -2.54 7.22
CA ARG A 201 -17.57 -1.12 7.30
C ARG A 201 -18.37 -0.20 6.38
N LEU A 202 -18.80 -0.69 5.22
CA LEU A 202 -19.40 0.10 4.14
C LEU A 202 -20.90 -0.15 3.97
N GLY A 203 -21.45 -1.16 4.63
CA GLY A 203 -22.85 -1.56 4.44
C GLY A 203 -23.85 -0.43 4.69
N ASN A 204 -23.54 0.51 5.59
CA ASN A 204 -24.36 1.69 5.87
C ASN A 204 -24.09 2.89 4.94
N GLU A 205 -23.07 2.80 4.08
CA GLU A 205 -22.60 3.87 3.19
C GLU A 205 -23.03 3.64 1.73
N GLY A 206 -24.12 2.94 1.51
CA GLY A 206 -24.64 2.71 0.16
C GLY A 206 -23.97 1.58 -0.61
N PHE A 207 -23.26 0.66 0.06
CA PHE A 207 -22.67 -0.51 -0.58
C PHE A 207 -23.53 -1.75 -0.43
N GLN A 208 -23.54 -2.59 -1.48
CA GLN A 208 -24.27 -3.86 -1.50
C GLN A 208 -23.41 -4.97 -2.10
N ARG A 209 -23.42 -6.12 -1.45
CA ARG A 209 -22.78 -7.32 -2.00
C ARG A 209 -23.59 -7.86 -3.17
N ILE A 210 -22.95 -8.11 -4.30
CA ILE A 210 -23.57 -8.61 -5.53
C ILE A 210 -23.05 -9.98 -5.97
N HIS A 211 -21.88 -10.36 -5.47
CA HIS A 211 -21.27 -11.65 -5.71
C HIS A 211 -20.45 -12.09 -4.48
N ARG A 212 -20.13 -13.38 -4.35
CA ARG A 212 -19.25 -13.86 -3.27
C ARG A 212 -17.90 -13.13 -3.20
N SER A 213 -17.47 -12.56 -4.32
CA SER A 213 -16.21 -11.83 -4.46
C SER A 213 -16.36 -10.34 -4.79
N SER A 214 -17.59 -9.78 -4.80
CA SER A 214 -17.78 -8.39 -5.26
C SER A 214 -18.80 -7.63 -4.43
N LEU A 215 -18.44 -6.39 -4.07
CA LEU A 215 -19.25 -5.40 -3.37
C LEU A 215 -19.34 -4.16 -4.27
N VAL A 216 -20.50 -3.58 -4.49
CA VAL A 216 -20.73 -2.45 -5.37
C VAL A 216 -21.33 -1.27 -4.61
N ASN A 217 -20.94 -0.06 -4.97
CA ASN A 217 -21.60 1.16 -4.55
C ASN A 217 -22.89 1.34 -5.36
N LEU A 218 -24.03 1.48 -4.68
CA LEU A 218 -25.35 1.63 -5.32
C LEU A 218 -25.39 2.87 -6.21
N ASP A 219 -24.77 3.97 -5.79
CA ASP A 219 -24.70 5.22 -6.56
C ASP A 219 -23.84 5.10 -7.83
N ALA A 220 -22.94 4.11 -7.90
CA ALA A 220 -22.14 3.87 -9.10
C ALA A 220 -22.88 3.04 -10.15
N ILE A 221 -24.00 2.43 -9.83
CA ILE A 221 -24.78 1.60 -10.76
C ILE A 221 -25.46 2.50 -11.79
N ARG A 222 -25.31 2.14 -13.08
CA ARG A 222 -26.04 2.75 -14.20
C ARG A 222 -27.28 1.96 -14.55
N GLU A 223 -27.14 0.63 -14.70
CA GLU A 223 -28.22 -0.24 -15.13
C GLU A 223 -28.00 -1.70 -14.72
N LEU A 224 -29.06 -2.47 -14.70
CA LEU A 224 -29.06 -3.91 -14.49
C LEU A 224 -29.51 -4.60 -15.78
N ILE A 225 -28.72 -5.54 -16.28
CA ILE A 225 -29.03 -6.30 -17.50
C ILE A 225 -29.38 -7.73 -17.12
N ALA A 226 -30.57 -8.18 -17.53
CA ALA A 226 -30.97 -9.57 -17.41
C ALA A 226 -30.46 -10.34 -18.64
N ASN A 227 -29.77 -11.45 -18.42
CA ASN A 227 -29.35 -12.35 -19.48
C ASN A 227 -30.37 -13.46 -19.68
N ASP A 228 -30.44 -14.03 -20.88
CA ASP A 228 -31.38 -15.09 -21.26
C ASP A 228 -31.29 -16.35 -20.37
N ASN A 229 -30.17 -16.56 -19.70
CA ASN A 229 -29.92 -17.66 -18.77
C ASN A 229 -30.38 -17.42 -17.33
N GLY A 230 -31.08 -16.28 -17.05
CA GLY A 230 -31.53 -15.89 -15.71
C GLY A 230 -30.44 -15.38 -14.80
N ASP A 231 -29.23 -15.15 -15.32
CA ASP A 231 -28.16 -14.42 -14.64
C ASP A 231 -28.30 -12.92 -14.93
N TYR A 232 -27.82 -12.10 -13.99
CA TYR A 232 -27.88 -10.64 -14.09
C TYR A 232 -26.47 -10.06 -14.11
N GLN A 233 -26.33 -8.92 -14.77
CA GLN A 233 -25.13 -8.10 -14.77
C GLN A 233 -25.46 -6.71 -14.25
N VAL A 234 -24.52 -6.16 -13.48
CA VAL A 234 -24.54 -4.78 -12.99
C VAL A 234 -23.60 -3.98 -13.87
N VAL A 235 -24.10 -2.96 -14.55
CA VAL A 235 -23.28 -2.05 -15.35
C VAL A 235 -23.10 -0.76 -14.57
N LEU A 236 -21.87 -0.36 -14.37
CA LEU A 236 -21.50 0.85 -13.67
C LEU A 236 -21.46 2.07 -14.60
N LYS A 237 -21.40 3.26 -14.03
CA LYS A 237 -21.33 4.54 -14.76
C LYS A 237 -20.06 4.70 -15.60
N ASP A 238 -19.01 3.95 -15.28
CA ASP A 238 -17.73 3.88 -16.01
C ASP A 238 -17.67 2.73 -17.04
N ASP A 239 -18.83 2.15 -17.39
CA ASP A 239 -19.01 1.02 -18.29
C ASP A 239 -18.43 -0.32 -17.78
N THR A 240 -17.95 -0.38 -16.53
CA THR A 240 -17.54 -1.65 -15.91
C THR A 240 -18.75 -2.58 -15.75
N VAL A 241 -18.60 -3.84 -16.15
CA VAL A 241 -19.65 -4.86 -16.06
C VAL A 241 -19.30 -5.88 -14.98
N LEU A 242 -20.15 -6.00 -13.97
CA LEU A 242 -19.97 -6.91 -12.85
C LEU A 242 -21.03 -8.01 -12.87
N LYS A 243 -20.67 -9.20 -12.39
CA LYS A 243 -21.60 -10.32 -12.27
C LYS A 243 -22.46 -10.19 -11.02
N LEU A 244 -23.79 -10.28 -11.18
CA LEU A 244 -24.73 -10.37 -10.06
C LEU A 244 -25.14 -11.84 -9.86
N SER A 245 -24.81 -12.38 -8.70
CA SER A 245 -25.22 -13.75 -8.34
C SER A 245 -26.68 -13.75 -7.87
N ARG A 246 -27.41 -14.83 -8.22
CA ARG A 246 -28.83 -15.03 -7.89
C ARG A 246 -29.12 -14.84 -6.40
N ASN A 247 -28.20 -15.27 -5.53
CA ASN A 247 -28.37 -15.19 -4.08
C ASN A 247 -28.38 -13.74 -3.54
N TYR A 248 -27.81 -12.78 -4.29
CA TYR A 248 -27.71 -11.37 -3.89
C TYR A 248 -28.68 -10.47 -4.62
N ARG A 249 -29.39 -11.00 -5.63
CA ARG A 249 -30.28 -10.24 -6.49
C ARG A 249 -31.41 -9.57 -5.68
N ASP A 250 -32.13 -10.35 -4.90
CA ASP A 250 -33.33 -9.87 -4.19
C ASP A 250 -32.96 -8.81 -3.13
N GLN A 251 -31.77 -8.95 -2.51
CA GLN A 251 -31.22 -7.94 -1.60
C GLN A 251 -30.86 -6.63 -2.33
N LEU A 252 -30.27 -6.73 -3.53
CA LEU A 252 -29.94 -5.57 -4.33
C LEU A 252 -31.21 -4.82 -4.75
N TYR A 253 -32.23 -5.52 -5.26
CA TYR A 253 -33.50 -4.93 -5.65
C TYR A 253 -34.22 -4.27 -4.47
N ALA A 254 -34.20 -4.90 -3.30
CA ALA A 254 -34.81 -4.33 -2.09
C ALA A 254 -34.16 -3.01 -1.70
N ARG A 255 -32.84 -2.87 -1.88
CA ARG A 255 -32.12 -1.62 -1.58
C ARG A 255 -32.29 -0.55 -2.64
N LEU A 256 -32.36 -0.91 -3.91
CA LEU A 256 -32.59 0.05 -5.00
C LEU A 256 -34.03 0.61 -5.07
N ASN A 257 -35.00 -0.12 -4.47
CA ASN A 257 -36.39 0.30 -4.43
C ASN A 257 -36.79 0.94 -3.09
N ALA A 258 -35.86 1.13 -2.16
CA ALA A 258 -36.11 1.67 -0.83
C ALA A 258 -35.90 3.21 -0.75
N ASP A 259 -35.59 3.87 -1.88
CA ASP A 259 -35.47 5.34 -2.02
C ASP A 259 -36.68 5.92 -2.74
#